data_b2b2b5b46596a311fbaeb419fc850c28
#
_entry.id   b2b2b5b46596a311fbaeb419fc850c28
#
_cell.length_a   1.000
_cell.length_b   1.000
_cell.length_c   1.000
_cell.angle_alpha   90.00
_cell.angle_beta   90.00
_cell.angle_gamma   90.00
#
_symmetry.space_group_name_H-M   'P 1'
#
loop_
_entity.id
_entity.type
_entity.pdbx_description
1 polymer ?
#
loop_
_entity_poly.entity_id
_entity_poly.type
_entity_poly.pdbx_seq_one_letter_code
_entity_poly.pdbx_strand_id
1 'polypeptide(L)'
;MFNRLGKFGVAVTVASSALVLVTGTVSHALPDTTGTAVVARPPVTVPSPPPYKQLALKTLDQVVKGNFVAVSARFDESIQQEGNPAVLANAWKEYQDQLGFGRYQSHGAPRQVVSGDRTVVDIPLRMAKQPGDFRVVFDGKGHIEGLWFLKKGVPVP
;
A
#
# COMPACT_ATOMS: atom_id res chain seq x y z
N MET A 1 -2.37 32.79 -16.50
CA MET A 1 -3.08 33.06 -15.26
C MET A 1 -3.32 31.77 -14.53
N PHE A 2 -2.62 31.69 -13.45
CA PHE A 2 -2.68 30.86 -12.23
C PHE A 2 -2.96 29.38 -12.32
N ASN A 3 -1.86 28.70 -12.41
CA ASN A 3 -1.50 27.43 -11.82
C ASN A 3 -2.09 27.25 -10.42
N ARG A 4 -3.01 26.30 -10.27
CA ARG A 4 -3.20 25.57 -9.02
C ARG A 4 -2.99 24.09 -9.30
N LEU A 5 -1.72 23.69 -9.36
CA LEU A 5 -1.36 22.31 -9.07
C LEU A 5 -1.82 22.02 -7.64
N GLY A 6 -2.91 21.29 -7.52
CA GLY A 6 -3.32 20.71 -6.26
C GLY A 6 -2.22 19.76 -5.79
N LYS A 7 -1.45 20.22 -4.84
CA LYS A 7 -0.53 19.39 -4.05
C LYS A 7 -1.38 18.47 -3.18
N PHE A 8 -1.70 17.29 -3.67
CA PHE A 8 -2.05 16.18 -2.79
C PHE A 8 -0.74 15.60 -2.26
N GLY A 9 -0.16 16.31 -1.33
CA GLY A 9 0.98 15.86 -0.56
C GLY A 9 0.59 15.99 0.90
N VAL A 10 -0.08 14.99 1.45
CA VAL A 10 -0.21 14.89 2.90
C VAL A 10 1.07 14.20 3.40
N ALA A 11 2.06 15.01 3.74
CA ALA A 11 3.18 14.58 4.53
C ALA A 11 2.72 14.53 5.99
N VAL A 12 2.32 13.37 6.47
CA VAL A 12 2.18 13.12 7.91
C VAL A 12 3.49 12.57 8.42
N THR A 13 4.30 13.47 8.96
CA THR A 13 5.48 13.12 9.75
C THR A 13 5.01 12.74 11.14
N VAL A 14 4.94 11.47 11.46
CA VAL A 14 4.82 11.00 12.84
C VAL A 14 6.15 10.42 13.25
N ALA A 15 6.95 11.24 13.93
CA ALA A 15 8.09 10.77 14.70
C ALA A 15 7.56 10.16 16.01
N SER A 16 7.71 8.88 16.18
CA SER A 16 7.60 8.24 17.49
C SER A 16 8.78 7.33 17.72
N SER A 17 9.79 7.89 18.36
CA SER A 17 10.89 7.16 18.98
C SER A 17 10.40 6.49 20.24
N ALA A 18 10.48 5.18 20.31
CA ALA A 18 10.48 4.45 21.57
C ALA A 18 11.58 3.39 21.51
N LEU A 19 12.73 3.77 22.05
CA LEU A 19 13.84 2.90 22.34
C LEU A 19 13.55 2.21 23.68
N VAL A 20 13.29 0.92 23.68
CA VAL A 20 13.30 0.11 24.91
C VAL A 20 14.47 -0.86 24.83
N LEU A 21 15.52 -0.51 25.55
CA LEU A 21 16.62 -1.38 25.89
C LEU A 21 16.17 -2.28 27.05
N VAL A 22 16.03 -3.56 26.81
CA VAL A 22 15.94 -4.55 27.89
C VAL A 22 17.23 -5.38 27.89
N THR A 23 18.09 -5.04 28.83
CA THR A 23 19.23 -5.88 29.20
C THR A 23 18.72 -6.96 30.15
N GLY A 24 18.64 -8.19 29.69
CA GLY A 24 18.34 -9.37 30.49
C GLY A 24 19.58 -10.21 30.68
N THR A 25 20.05 -10.28 31.92
CA THR A 25 21.19 -11.05 32.42
C THR A 25 21.02 -12.54 32.25
N VAL A 26 22.11 -13.17 31.80
CA VAL A 26 22.28 -14.62 31.69
C VAL A 26 22.52 -15.20 33.09
N SER A 27 21.73 -16.16 33.51
CA SER A 27 22.06 -17.04 34.62
C SER A 27 22.16 -18.50 34.13
N HIS A 28 23.37 -19.05 34.22
CA HIS A 28 23.63 -20.46 34.01
C HIS A 28 23.20 -21.26 35.25
N ALA A 29 22.46 -22.33 35.04
CA ALA A 29 22.45 -23.51 35.92
C ALA A 29 22.10 -24.77 35.10
N LEU A 30 22.98 -25.71 35.09
CA LEU A 30 22.88 -27.10 34.64
C LEU A 30 22.72 -28.00 35.88
N PRO A 31 22.43 -29.30 35.68
CA PRO A 31 21.33 -29.98 35.01
C PRO A 31 20.57 -30.91 35.98
N ASP A 32 19.37 -31.32 35.65
CA ASP A 32 18.87 -32.60 36.11
C ASP A 32 17.94 -33.28 35.09
N THR A 33 18.30 -34.50 34.81
CA THR A 33 17.70 -35.42 33.88
C THR A 33 16.43 -36.00 34.51
N THR A 34 15.25 -35.64 34.00
CA THR A 34 14.06 -36.51 34.18
C THR A 34 13.11 -36.28 33.01
N GLY A 35 12.81 -37.38 32.31
CA GLY A 35 12.02 -37.38 31.08
C GLY A 35 10.67 -36.66 31.24
N THR A 36 10.55 -35.55 30.52
CA THR A 36 9.30 -34.85 30.39
C THR A 36 8.88 -34.99 28.93
N ALA A 37 7.72 -35.61 28.74
CA ALA A 37 7.07 -35.71 27.45
C ALA A 37 7.10 -34.35 26.75
N VAL A 38 7.74 -34.29 25.58
CA VAL A 38 7.70 -33.14 24.69
C VAL A 38 6.25 -32.99 24.25
N VAL A 39 5.53 -32.17 24.93
CA VAL A 39 4.22 -31.68 24.44
C VAL A 39 4.53 -30.91 23.16
N ALA A 40 4.27 -31.52 22.03
CA ALA A 40 4.40 -30.88 20.73
C ALA A 40 3.52 -29.63 20.76
N ARG A 41 4.18 -28.46 20.85
CA ARG A 41 3.51 -27.16 20.73
C ARG A 41 2.88 -27.11 19.35
N PRO A 42 1.57 -26.86 19.23
CA PRO A 42 0.95 -26.78 17.92
C PRO A 42 1.69 -25.72 17.08
N PRO A 43 1.91 -25.96 15.79
CA PRO A 43 2.58 -24.99 14.94
C PRO A 43 1.82 -23.66 15.02
N VAL A 44 2.50 -22.62 15.47
CA VAL A 44 1.96 -21.26 15.45
C VAL A 44 1.87 -20.90 13.97
N THR A 45 0.66 -20.96 13.42
CA THR A 45 0.40 -20.52 12.06
C THR A 45 0.60 -19.00 12.03
N VAL A 46 1.78 -18.56 11.65
CA VAL A 46 2.04 -17.14 11.38
C VAL A 46 1.17 -16.77 10.17
N PRO A 47 0.26 -15.79 10.30
CA PRO A 47 -0.54 -15.37 9.18
C PRO A 47 0.37 -14.96 8.02
N SER A 48 0.19 -15.55 6.86
CA SER A 48 0.92 -15.11 5.67
C SER A 48 0.57 -13.67 5.37
N PRO A 49 1.56 -12.83 5.03
CA PRO A 49 1.29 -11.44 4.67
C PRO A 49 0.31 -11.39 3.50
N PRO A 50 -0.59 -10.39 3.45
CA PRO A 50 -1.55 -10.24 2.36
C PRO A 50 -0.85 -10.21 1.00
N PRO A 51 -1.44 -10.78 -0.05
CA PRO A 51 -0.87 -10.76 -1.40
C PRO A 51 -1.01 -9.37 -2.03
N TYR A 52 -0.24 -8.40 -1.56
CA TYR A 52 -0.34 -6.97 -1.91
C TYR A 52 -0.33 -6.68 -3.40
N LYS A 53 0.48 -7.41 -4.19
CA LYS A 53 0.49 -7.26 -5.66
C LYS A 53 -0.88 -7.60 -6.28
N GLN A 54 -1.53 -8.67 -5.79
CA GLN A 54 -2.86 -9.06 -6.26
C GLN A 54 -3.93 -8.06 -5.81
N LEU A 55 -3.80 -7.56 -4.57
CA LEU A 55 -4.69 -6.52 -4.05
C LEU A 55 -4.59 -5.23 -4.88
N ALA A 56 -3.40 -4.82 -5.25
CA ALA A 56 -3.17 -3.65 -6.09
C ALA A 56 -3.71 -3.84 -7.52
N LEU A 57 -3.50 -5.01 -8.12
CA LEU A 57 -4.07 -5.32 -9.44
C LEU A 57 -5.60 -5.32 -9.41
N LYS A 58 -6.21 -5.89 -8.38
CA LYS A 58 -7.67 -5.86 -8.19
C LYS A 58 -8.17 -4.42 -8.01
N THR A 59 -7.43 -3.59 -7.29
CA THR A 59 -7.78 -2.18 -7.11
C THR A 59 -7.72 -1.43 -8.44
N LEU A 60 -6.67 -1.64 -9.23
CA LEU A 60 -6.55 -1.06 -10.57
C LEU A 60 -7.70 -1.51 -11.48
N ASP A 61 -8.04 -2.80 -11.50
CA ASP A 61 -9.15 -3.33 -12.28
C ASP A 61 -10.49 -2.65 -11.90
N GLN A 62 -10.73 -2.42 -10.61
CA GLN A 62 -11.91 -1.69 -10.15
C GLN A 62 -11.90 -0.22 -10.59
N VAL A 63 -10.76 0.47 -10.54
CA VAL A 63 -10.60 1.83 -11.04
C VAL A 63 -10.90 1.91 -12.55
N VAL A 64 -10.32 1.02 -13.34
CA VAL A 64 -10.52 0.97 -14.79
C VAL A 64 -11.98 0.70 -15.16
N LYS A 65 -12.67 -0.12 -14.37
CA LYS A 65 -14.11 -0.42 -14.52
C LYS A 65 -15.03 0.69 -13.99
N GLY A 66 -14.47 1.72 -13.34
CA GLY A 66 -15.25 2.80 -12.72
C GLY A 66 -15.94 2.41 -11.41
N ASN A 67 -15.55 1.29 -10.80
CA ASN A 67 -16.12 0.83 -9.52
C ASN A 67 -15.40 1.49 -8.33
N PHE A 68 -15.51 2.80 -8.24
CA PHE A 68 -14.82 3.59 -7.20
C PHE A 68 -15.38 3.34 -5.79
N VAL A 69 -16.63 2.90 -5.67
CA VAL A 69 -17.23 2.52 -4.40
C VAL A 69 -16.48 1.33 -3.78
N ALA A 70 -16.16 0.31 -4.58
CA ALA A 70 -15.42 -0.85 -4.11
C ALA A 70 -13.95 -0.52 -3.78
N VAL A 71 -13.36 0.49 -4.43
CA VAL A 71 -12.02 0.97 -4.10
C VAL A 71 -12.05 1.74 -2.78
N SER A 72 -12.97 2.68 -2.63
CA SER A 72 -13.12 3.52 -1.44
C SER A 72 -13.42 2.69 -0.17
N ALA A 73 -14.20 1.62 -0.29
CA ALA A 73 -14.51 0.72 0.83
C ALA A 73 -13.28 -0.02 1.40
N ARG A 74 -12.14 0.03 0.71
CA ARG A 74 -10.88 -0.60 1.13
C ARG A 74 -9.88 0.38 1.71
N PHE A 75 -10.22 1.66 1.74
CA PHE A 75 -9.40 2.67 2.38
C PHE A 75 -9.40 2.52 3.90
N ASP A 76 -8.26 2.82 4.49
CA ASP A 76 -8.16 3.03 5.92
C ASP A 76 -9.07 4.19 6.37
N GLU A 77 -9.56 4.15 7.61
CA GLU A 77 -10.47 5.16 8.15
C GLU A 77 -9.90 6.58 8.08
N SER A 78 -8.58 6.71 8.18
CA SER A 78 -7.89 8.01 8.15
C SER A 78 -8.02 8.74 6.81
N ILE A 79 -8.17 8.00 5.70
CA ILE A 79 -8.26 8.56 4.35
C ILE A 79 -9.61 8.34 3.66
N GLN A 80 -10.55 7.67 4.32
CA GLN A 80 -11.88 7.40 3.74
C GLN A 80 -12.63 8.67 3.32
N GLN A 81 -12.49 9.75 4.08
CA GLN A 81 -13.17 11.01 3.77
C GLN A 81 -12.56 11.70 2.53
N GLU A 82 -11.22 11.63 2.38
CA GLU A 82 -10.51 12.22 1.25
C GLU A 82 -10.61 11.34 -0.01
N GLY A 83 -10.67 10.01 0.17
CA GLY A 83 -10.75 9.01 -0.89
C GLY A 83 -12.17 8.56 -1.22
N ASN A 84 -13.16 9.45 -1.12
CA ASN A 84 -14.53 9.08 -1.49
C ASN A 84 -14.65 8.75 -2.99
N PRO A 85 -15.68 7.96 -3.41
CA PRO A 85 -15.81 7.49 -4.79
C PRO A 85 -15.82 8.60 -5.84
N ALA A 86 -16.40 9.75 -5.53
CA ALA A 86 -16.49 10.88 -6.46
C ALA A 86 -15.13 11.55 -6.68
N VAL A 87 -14.33 11.70 -5.62
CA VAL A 87 -12.96 12.23 -5.71
C VAL A 87 -12.07 11.30 -6.55
N LEU A 88 -12.17 10.00 -6.33
CA LEU A 88 -11.42 9.00 -7.11
C LEU A 88 -11.82 9.02 -8.59
N ALA A 89 -13.11 9.10 -8.89
CA ALA A 89 -13.60 9.18 -10.25
C ALA A 89 -13.10 10.43 -10.97
N ASN A 90 -13.14 11.58 -10.30
CA ASN A 90 -12.62 12.83 -10.83
C ASN A 90 -11.10 12.77 -11.05
N ALA A 91 -10.34 12.26 -10.09
CA ALA A 91 -8.88 12.11 -10.21
C ALA A 91 -8.49 11.20 -11.39
N TRP A 92 -9.21 10.08 -11.58
CA TRP A 92 -8.99 9.19 -12.71
C TRP A 92 -9.30 9.84 -14.05
N LYS A 93 -10.41 10.57 -14.12
CA LYS A 93 -10.79 11.32 -15.31
C LYS A 93 -9.79 12.43 -15.63
N GLU A 94 -9.39 13.21 -14.61
CA GLU A 94 -8.39 14.28 -14.75
C GLU A 94 -7.06 13.72 -15.25
N TYR A 95 -6.62 12.58 -14.70
CA TYR A 95 -5.41 11.91 -15.14
C TYR A 95 -5.43 11.53 -16.61
N GLN A 96 -6.54 11.00 -17.10
CA GLN A 96 -6.69 10.62 -18.51
C GLN A 96 -6.81 11.83 -19.45
N ASP A 97 -7.66 12.80 -19.10
CA ASP A 97 -8.06 13.88 -19.98
C ASP A 97 -7.20 15.13 -19.84
N GLN A 98 -7.10 15.68 -18.62
CA GLN A 98 -6.46 16.98 -18.37
C GLN A 98 -4.94 16.88 -18.28
N LEU A 99 -4.42 15.84 -17.62
CA LEU A 99 -2.98 15.61 -17.55
C LEU A 99 -2.41 14.96 -18.82
N GLY A 100 -3.27 14.65 -19.79
CA GLY A 100 -2.86 14.24 -21.12
C GLY A 100 -2.29 12.83 -21.24
N PHE A 101 -2.59 11.92 -20.29
CA PHE A 101 -2.17 10.52 -20.38
C PHE A 101 -2.99 9.72 -21.41
N GLY A 102 -4.21 10.16 -21.68
CA GLY A 102 -5.14 9.48 -22.56
C GLY A 102 -5.79 8.26 -21.88
N ARG A 103 -6.51 7.48 -22.66
CA ARG A 103 -7.22 6.30 -22.14
C ARG A 103 -6.27 5.20 -21.69
N TYR A 104 -6.64 4.48 -20.64
CA TYR A 104 -5.96 3.27 -20.21
C TYR A 104 -6.02 2.19 -21.29
N GLN A 105 -4.90 1.51 -21.53
CA GLN A 105 -4.78 0.41 -22.50
C GLN A 105 -4.42 -0.91 -21.83
N SER A 106 -3.39 -0.91 -20.98
CA SER A 106 -2.92 -2.08 -20.25
C SER A 106 -2.00 -1.69 -19.11
N HIS A 107 -1.53 -2.68 -18.36
CA HIS A 107 -0.54 -2.48 -17.30
C HIS A 107 0.61 -3.47 -17.43
N GLY A 108 1.74 -3.12 -16.83
CA GLY A 108 2.89 -4.01 -16.67
C GLY A 108 2.84 -4.83 -15.37
N ALA A 109 3.92 -5.53 -15.09
CA ALA A 109 4.05 -6.30 -13.85
C ALA A 109 4.15 -5.39 -12.62
N PRO A 110 3.40 -5.68 -11.53
CA PRO A 110 3.46 -4.90 -10.30
C PRO A 110 4.80 -5.07 -9.60
N ARG A 111 5.36 -3.98 -9.12
CA ARG A 111 6.57 -3.92 -8.27
C ARG A 111 6.16 -3.60 -6.85
N GLN A 112 6.72 -4.32 -5.89
CA GLN A 112 6.42 -4.16 -4.47
C GLN A 112 7.68 -3.76 -3.72
N VAL A 113 7.55 -2.75 -2.85
CA VAL A 113 8.58 -2.30 -1.93
C VAL A 113 7.97 -2.25 -0.53
N VAL A 114 8.67 -2.77 0.46
CA VAL A 114 8.27 -2.70 1.86
C VAL A 114 9.04 -1.54 2.50
N SER A 115 8.32 -0.66 3.16
CA SER A 115 8.86 0.50 3.87
C SER A 115 8.25 0.58 5.27
N GLY A 116 8.99 0.07 6.27
CA GLY A 116 8.50 -0.06 7.63
C GLY A 116 7.33 -1.04 7.74
N ASP A 117 6.20 -0.56 8.25
CA ASP A 117 4.93 -1.28 8.39
C ASP A 117 4.03 -1.20 7.14
N ARG A 118 4.47 -0.48 6.12
CA ARG A 118 3.73 -0.22 4.88
C ARG A 118 4.28 -1.03 3.72
N THR A 119 3.39 -1.36 2.81
CA THR A 119 3.76 -1.98 1.54
C THR A 119 3.31 -1.09 0.39
N VAL A 120 4.27 -0.63 -0.40
CA VAL A 120 4.04 0.16 -1.61
C VAL A 120 4.02 -0.77 -2.82
N VAL A 121 3.01 -0.67 -3.64
CA VAL A 121 2.93 -1.40 -4.91
C VAL A 121 2.78 -0.41 -6.05
N ASP A 122 3.75 -0.44 -6.96
CA ASP A 122 3.71 0.33 -8.20
C ASP A 122 3.35 -0.57 -9.38
N ILE A 123 2.38 -0.15 -10.16
CA ILE A 123 1.95 -0.84 -11.38
C ILE A 123 2.18 0.10 -12.57
N PRO A 124 3.13 -0.21 -13.47
CA PRO A 124 3.32 0.58 -14.68
C PRO A 124 2.07 0.55 -15.57
N LEU A 125 1.57 1.73 -15.96
CA LEU A 125 0.42 1.86 -16.83
C LEU A 125 0.84 2.16 -18.27
N ARG A 126 0.22 1.48 -19.20
CA ARG A 126 0.19 1.86 -20.62
C ARG A 126 -1.08 2.69 -20.85
N MET A 127 -0.88 3.95 -21.10
CA MET A 127 -1.93 4.89 -21.49
C MET A 127 -1.78 5.23 -22.98
N ALA A 128 -2.83 5.76 -23.58
CA ALA A 128 -2.87 5.99 -25.03
C ALA A 128 -1.85 7.02 -25.54
N LYS A 129 -1.47 7.99 -24.69
CA LYS A 129 -0.59 9.10 -25.10
C LYS A 129 0.79 9.06 -24.46
N GLN A 130 0.87 8.74 -23.16
CA GLN A 130 2.14 8.67 -22.44
C GLN A 130 2.06 7.64 -21.30
N PRO A 131 3.17 6.96 -20.96
CA PRO A 131 3.17 6.00 -19.88
C PRO A 131 3.02 6.66 -18.51
N GLY A 132 2.37 5.95 -17.59
CA GLY A 132 2.22 6.37 -16.21
C GLY A 132 2.47 5.24 -15.23
N ASP A 133 2.29 5.54 -13.95
CA ASP A 133 2.39 4.55 -12.87
C ASP A 133 1.16 4.69 -11.95
N PHE A 134 0.61 3.56 -11.53
CA PHE A 134 -0.42 3.48 -10.51
C PHE A 134 0.21 2.98 -9.22
N ARG A 135 0.15 3.79 -8.19
CA ARG A 135 0.76 3.48 -6.88
C ARG A 135 -0.30 3.30 -5.83
N VAL A 136 -0.21 2.20 -5.09
CA VAL A 136 -1.05 1.92 -3.92
C VAL A 136 -0.16 1.63 -2.73
N VAL A 137 -0.46 2.24 -1.60
CA VAL A 137 0.17 1.96 -0.31
C VAL A 137 -0.82 1.25 0.58
N PHE A 138 -0.39 0.15 1.16
CA PHE A 138 -1.18 -0.68 2.06
C PHE A 138 -0.57 -0.68 3.46
N ASP A 139 -1.44 -0.76 4.47
CA ASP A 139 -1.06 -1.09 5.84
C ASP A 139 -0.75 -2.60 6.00
N GLY A 140 -0.32 -3.01 7.19
CA GLY A 140 -0.05 -4.41 7.52
C GLY A 140 -1.27 -5.34 7.47
N LYS A 141 -2.50 -4.78 7.40
CA LYS A 141 -3.77 -5.52 7.31
C LYS A 141 -4.33 -5.59 5.89
N GLY A 142 -3.74 -4.84 4.96
CA GLY A 142 -4.17 -4.77 3.56
C GLY A 142 -5.21 -3.70 3.26
N HIS A 143 -5.42 -2.73 4.16
CA HIS A 143 -6.18 -1.53 3.86
C HIS A 143 -5.33 -0.56 3.04
N ILE A 144 -5.99 0.26 2.24
CA ILE A 144 -5.32 1.25 1.41
C ILE A 144 -5.12 2.53 2.22
N GLU A 145 -3.87 2.90 2.46
CA GLU A 145 -3.46 4.15 3.11
C GLU A 145 -3.15 5.27 2.11
N GLY A 146 -3.01 4.92 0.82
CA GLY A 146 -2.77 5.90 -0.22
C GLY A 146 -2.92 5.31 -1.61
N LEU A 147 -3.38 6.16 -2.54
CA LEU A 147 -3.55 5.80 -3.94
C LEU A 147 -3.21 7.01 -4.82
N TRP A 148 -2.35 6.79 -5.82
CA TRP A 148 -1.92 7.86 -6.73
C TRP A 148 -1.86 7.40 -8.17
N PHE A 149 -2.18 8.34 -9.06
CA PHE A 149 -1.94 8.26 -10.50
C PHE A 149 -0.73 9.15 -10.82
N LEU A 150 0.37 8.57 -11.25
CA LEU A 150 1.66 9.25 -11.37
C LEU A 150 2.16 9.23 -12.80
N LYS A 151 3.09 10.15 -13.10
CA LYS A 151 3.98 10.02 -14.27
C LYS A 151 4.92 8.85 -14.05
N LYS A 152 5.32 8.21 -15.14
CA LYS A 152 6.28 7.10 -15.08
C LYS A 152 7.60 7.57 -14.43
N GLY A 153 8.09 6.75 -13.49
CA GLY A 153 9.40 6.95 -12.88
C GLY A 153 9.44 7.88 -11.68
N VAL A 154 8.30 8.22 -11.09
CA VAL A 154 8.27 8.93 -9.80
C VAL A 154 8.85 8.02 -8.71
N PRO A 155 9.89 8.43 -7.96
CA PRO A 155 10.51 7.62 -6.93
C PRO A 155 9.49 7.16 -5.86
N VAL A 156 9.73 6.00 -5.29
CA VAL A 156 9.01 5.54 -4.08
C VAL A 156 9.62 6.28 -2.90
N PRO A 157 8.82 6.94 -2.04
CA PRO A 157 9.31 7.62 -0.85
C PRO A 157 9.87 6.68 0.20
#